data_25f211e2f8fb9d3b63315d47b65bea8a
#
_entry.id   25f211e2f8fb9d3b63315d47b65bea8a
#
_cell.length_a   1.000
_cell.length_b   1.000
_cell.length_c   1.000
_cell.angle_alpha   90.00
_cell.angle_beta   90.00
_cell.angle_gamma   90.00
#
_symmetry.space_group_name_H-M   'P 1'
#
loop_
_entity.id
_entity.type
_entity.pdbx_description
1 polymer ?
#
loop_
_entity_poly.entity_id
_entity_poly.type
_entity_poly.pdbx_seq_one_letter_code
_entity_poly.pdbx_strand_id
1 'polypeptide(L)'
;MKSASHLLIFLAAGLSLLHPVNAQNRCSHAPDYFAPLTTGDGQRYPLTIGPLVWHLVGSGMYPVKGSDGLAHLAFAMQFTNSWGLPATIQSVEVVDPAQHNKPTGTNRVISIKDEDVTGLVKLSSLRSSMDKASYSSKIAGGESGVMYFDVTYPNSDDVPCAISLRVHTTQPENKRLPESAVVSPPLKVSSQAAIVLAPPFKGEGWVDANGCCLEIGPHRFVTNPVNGTLDPSEQFAIDWIKIDSQGKAFRTDGKTPEDWLCYGAELLAVAPGTVVEVMRDLPDQTPGAAPENLTIEEFPGNHVTLDLGGGRYAIYAHMAPHTVTVHVGDRVRAGDKLGLLGNSGNTTGPHLHFQISDRPSTLDTTALP
;
A
#
# COMPACT_ATOMS: atom_id res chain seq x y z
N MET A 1 20.45 3.95 -79.83
CA MET A 1 20.40 4.82 -78.67
C MET A 1 19.08 4.58 -77.99
N LYS A 2 19.06 3.74 -76.93
CA LYS A 2 17.84 3.37 -76.15
C LYS A 2 18.04 3.83 -74.72
N SER A 3 17.22 4.76 -74.28
CA SER A 3 17.13 5.28 -72.94
C SER A 3 16.47 4.24 -72.01
N ALA A 4 17.12 3.89 -70.96
CA ALA A 4 16.57 3.04 -69.90
C ALA A 4 16.08 3.92 -68.75
N SER A 5 14.77 3.98 -68.53
CA SER A 5 14.15 4.63 -67.39
C SER A 5 14.19 3.68 -66.20
N HIS A 6 14.84 4.08 -65.11
CA HIS A 6 14.81 3.36 -63.85
C HIS A 6 13.61 3.83 -63.02
N LEU A 7 12.68 2.93 -62.78
CA LEU A 7 11.56 3.12 -61.88
C LEU A 7 11.98 2.85 -60.44
N LEU A 8 12.11 3.91 -59.61
CA LEU A 8 12.29 3.75 -58.16
C LEU A 8 10.96 3.46 -57.50
N ILE A 9 10.85 2.25 -56.96
CA ILE A 9 9.74 1.87 -56.08
C ILE A 9 10.09 2.28 -54.67
N PHE A 10 9.41 3.29 -54.11
CA PHE A 10 9.46 3.59 -52.69
C PHE A 10 8.57 2.61 -51.94
N LEU A 11 9.17 1.68 -51.21
CA LEU A 11 8.49 0.94 -50.17
C LEU A 11 8.31 1.88 -48.96
N ALA A 12 7.10 2.36 -48.77
CA ALA A 12 6.69 2.98 -47.49
C ALA A 12 6.54 1.90 -46.43
N ALA A 13 7.54 1.70 -45.59
CA ALA A 13 7.41 0.92 -44.38
C ALA A 13 6.49 1.67 -43.43
N GLY A 14 5.24 1.20 -43.32
CA GLY A 14 4.29 1.67 -42.33
C GLY A 14 4.78 1.29 -40.94
N LEU A 15 5.40 2.21 -40.21
CA LEU A 15 5.59 2.11 -38.77
C LEU A 15 4.19 2.21 -38.13
N SER A 16 3.61 1.09 -37.81
CA SER A 16 2.48 1.02 -36.89
C SER A 16 3.00 1.47 -35.53
N LEU A 17 2.78 2.74 -35.21
CA LEU A 17 2.89 3.24 -33.83
C LEU A 17 1.84 2.49 -33.00
N LEU A 18 2.26 1.42 -32.35
CA LEU A 18 1.51 0.83 -31.26
C LEU A 18 1.40 1.90 -30.18
N HIS A 19 0.33 2.65 -30.20
CA HIS A 19 -0.04 3.50 -29.06
C HIS A 19 -0.24 2.56 -27.88
N PRO A 20 0.39 2.81 -26.73
CA PRO A 20 0.04 2.06 -25.52
C PRO A 20 -1.46 2.29 -25.30
N VAL A 21 -2.24 1.21 -25.33
CA VAL A 21 -3.65 1.24 -24.95
C VAL A 21 -3.66 1.74 -23.52
N ASN A 22 -4.16 2.95 -23.32
CA ASN A 22 -4.17 3.63 -22.05
C ASN A 22 -5.04 2.79 -21.09
N ALA A 23 -4.44 2.16 -20.08
CA ALA A 23 -5.16 1.40 -19.05
C ALA A 23 -6.28 2.22 -18.39
N GLN A 24 -6.18 3.54 -18.44
CA GLN A 24 -7.18 4.50 -17.96
C GLN A 24 -8.57 4.35 -18.62
N ASN A 25 -8.66 3.87 -19.86
CA ASN A 25 -9.96 3.73 -20.53
C ASN A 25 -10.66 2.40 -20.26
N ARG A 26 -9.94 1.39 -19.75
CA ARG A 26 -10.48 0.04 -19.59
C ARG A 26 -11.50 -0.06 -18.45
N CYS A 27 -11.33 0.73 -17.39
CA CYS A 27 -12.18 0.67 -16.20
C CYS A 27 -13.17 1.84 -16.08
N SER A 28 -13.37 2.62 -17.13
CA SER A 28 -14.31 3.75 -17.15
C SER A 28 -15.77 3.36 -16.87
N HIS A 29 -16.10 2.08 -17.05
CA HIS A 29 -17.45 1.52 -16.84
C HIS A 29 -17.52 0.55 -15.65
N ALA A 30 -16.52 0.57 -14.73
CA ALA A 30 -16.63 -0.20 -13.49
C ALA A 30 -17.89 0.26 -12.73
N PRO A 31 -18.72 -0.67 -12.23
CA PRO A 31 -19.95 -0.32 -11.55
C PRO A 31 -19.66 0.59 -10.36
N ASP A 32 -20.45 1.66 -10.24
CA ASP A 32 -20.40 2.53 -9.07
C ASP A 32 -20.84 1.73 -7.82
N TYR A 33 -20.15 1.92 -6.70
CA TYR A 33 -20.46 1.24 -5.43
C TYR A 33 -21.93 1.42 -4.99
N PHE A 34 -22.56 2.53 -5.40
CA PHE A 34 -23.96 2.85 -5.11
C PHE A 34 -24.94 2.53 -6.26
N ALA A 35 -24.44 1.98 -7.38
CA ALA A 35 -25.34 1.52 -8.44
C ALA A 35 -26.22 0.36 -7.91
N PRO A 36 -27.45 0.20 -8.40
CA PRO A 36 -28.26 -0.96 -8.05
C PRO A 36 -27.43 -2.22 -8.32
N LEU A 37 -27.39 -3.11 -7.33
CA LEU A 37 -26.63 -4.36 -7.38
C LEU A 37 -27.18 -5.26 -8.49
N THR A 38 -26.76 -5.00 -9.72
CA THR A 38 -27.15 -5.76 -10.91
C THR A 38 -25.91 -6.37 -11.54
N THR A 39 -26.03 -7.59 -12.02
CA THR A 39 -25.04 -8.23 -12.88
C THR A 39 -24.96 -7.50 -14.22
N GLY A 40 -23.90 -7.72 -15.01
CA GLY A 40 -23.73 -7.08 -16.31
C GLY A 40 -24.86 -7.36 -17.32
N ASP A 41 -25.70 -8.36 -17.08
CA ASP A 41 -26.91 -8.70 -17.82
C ASP A 41 -28.20 -8.08 -17.21
N GLY A 42 -28.06 -7.20 -16.22
CA GLY A 42 -29.17 -6.49 -15.57
C GLY A 42 -29.92 -7.28 -14.51
N GLN A 43 -29.49 -8.49 -14.17
CA GLN A 43 -30.08 -9.24 -13.06
C GLN A 43 -29.62 -8.69 -11.70
N ARG A 44 -30.48 -8.76 -10.68
CA ARG A 44 -30.08 -8.43 -9.32
C ARG A 44 -29.10 -9.47 -8.79
N TYR A 45 -28.06 -9.02 -8.11
CA TYR A 45 -27.23 -9.93 -7.30
C TYR A 45 -28.13 -10.67 -6.32
N PRO A 46 -27.93 -11.99 -6.15
CA PRO A 46 -28.69 -12.74 -5.16
C PRO A 46 -28.44 -12.17 -3.76
N LEU A 47 -29.51 -11.90 -3.02
CA LEU A 47 -29.39 -11.49 -1.64
C LEU A 47 -28.82 -12.64 -0.81
N THR A 48 -27.72 -12.35 -0.12
CA THR A 48 -27.10 -13.28 0.82
C THR A 48 -27.09 -12.65 2.20
N ILE A 49 -27.18 -13.49 3.24
CA ILE A 49 -27.17 -13.04 4.64
C ILE A 49 -26.11 -13.84 5.40
N GLY A 50 -25.40 -13.16 6.28
CA GLY A 50 -24.40 -13.76 7.13
C GLY A 50 -24.07 -12.86 8.33
N PRO A 51 -23.25 -13.35 9.26
CA PRO A 51 -22.93 -12.62 10.50
C PRO A 51 -21.99 -11.43 10.30
N LEU A 52 -21.21 -11.45 9.21
CA LEU A 52 -20.16 -10.47 8.99
C LEU A 52 -20.61 -9.37 8.04
N VAL A 53 -20.22 -8.17 8.39
CA VAL A 53 -20.15 -7.01 7.50
C VAL A 53 -18.70 -6.64 7.31
N TRP A 54 -18.33 -6.10 6.13
CA TRP A 54 -16.95 -5.70 5.87
C TRP A 54 -16.87 -4.50 4.94
N HIS A 55 -15.77 -3.79 5.03
CA HIS A 55 -15.44 -2.66 4.18
C HIS A 55 -13.94 -2.58 3.91
N LEU A 56 -13.60 -1.88 2.83
CA LEU A 56 -12.20 -1.60 2.47
C LEU A 56 -11.58 -0.66 3.52
N VAL A 57 -10.36 -0.96 3.95
CA VAL A 57 -9.55 -0.07 4.77
C VAL A 57 -8.75 0.85 3.83
N GLY A 58 -8.83 2.16 4.07
CA GLY A 58 -8.20 3.16 3.23
C GLY A 58 -9.06 3.63 2.05
N SER A 59 -8.46 4.41 1.14
CA SER A 59 -9.17 5.14 0.08
C SER A 59 -9.39 4.35 -1.21
N GLY A 60 -8.69 3.22 -1.41
CA GLY A 60 -8.81 2.45 -2.65
C GLY A 60 -7.88 1.25 -2.75
N MET A 61 -8.04 0.52 -3.84
CA MET A 61 -7.18 -0.61 -4.23
C MET A 61 -6.41 -0.24 -5.49
N TYR A 62 -5.10 -0.27 -5.43
CA TYR A 62 -4.22 0.19 -6.50
C TYR A 62 -3.37 -0.98 -7.01
N PRO A 63 -3.54 -1.39 -8.28
CA PRO A 63 -2.68 -2.43 -8.84
C PRO A 63 -1.28 -1.88 -9.11
N VAL A 64 -0.27 -2.66 -8.76
CA VAL A 64 1.15 -2.33 -8.99
C VAL A 64 1.88 -3.51 -9.60
N LYS A 65 2.85 -3.23 -10.49
CA LYS A 65 3.75 -4.25 -11.00
C LYS A 65 4.91 -4.45 -10.03
N GLY A 66 5.03 -5.65 -9.50
CA GLY A 66 6.11 -6.04 -8.60
C GLY A 66 7.44 -6.31 -9.32
N SER A 67 8.52 -6.40 -8.57
CA SER A 67 9.86 -6.78 -9.05
C SER A 67 9.94 -8.24 -9.49
N ASP A 68 9.00 -9.07 -9.08
CA ASP A 68 8.81 -10.46 -9.53
C ASP A 68 8.17 -10.54 -10.93
N GLY A 69 7.77 -9.39 -11.50
CA GLY A 69 7.14 -9.28 -12.81
C GLY A 69 5.63 -9.47 -12.80
N LEU A 70 5.02 -9.82 -11.68
CA LEU A 70 3.57 -9.96 -11.53
C LEU A 70 2.90 -8.61 -11.25
N ALA A 71 1.60 -8.53 -11.52
CA ALA A 71 0.78 -7.44 -11.03
C ALA A 71 0.17 -7.85 -9.68
N HIS A 72 0.33 -6.99 -8.70
CA HIS A 72 -0.17 -7.16 -7.34
C HIS A 72 -1.36 -6.26 -7.10
N LEU A 73 -2.38 -6.78 -6.45
CA LEU A 73 -3.49 -6.04 -5.89
C LEU A 73 -3.46 -6.25 -4.37
N ALA A 74 -2.74 -5.37 -3.68
CA ALA A 74 -2.59 -5.40 -2.23
C ALA A 74 -3.58 -4.44 -1.57
N PHE A 75 -4.37 -4.93 -0.62
CA PHE A 75 -5.38 -4.16 0.10
C PHE A 75 -5.70 -4.77 1.46
N ALA A 76 -6.42 -4.04 2.29
CA ALA A 76 -6.90 -4.52 3.59
C ALA A 76 -8.41 -4.36 3.71
N MET A 77 -9.05 -5.30 4.41
CA MET A 77 -10.48 -5.28 4.68
C MET A 77 -10.73 -5.42 6.17
N GLN A 78 -11.57 -4.55 6.72
CA GLN A 78 -12.09 -4.72 8.08
C GLN A 78 -13.34 -5.59 8.04
N PHE A 79 -13.40 -6.60 8.89
CA PHE A 79 -14.54 -7.46 9.12
C PHE A 79 -15.09 -7.20 10.52
N THR A 80 -16.41 -7.11 10.65
CA THR A 80 -17.11 -6.97 11.93
C THR A 80 -18.22 -8.01 12.02
N ASN A 81 -18.25 -8.74 13.12
CA ASN A 81 -19.39 -9.63 13.42
C ASN A 81 -20.54 -8.82 13.98
N SER A 82 -21.57 -8.59 13.17
CA SER A 82 -22.75 -7.81 13.51
C SER A 82 -23.83 -8.60 14.27
N TRP A 83 -23.61 -9.91 14.48
CA TRP A 83 -24.52 -10.78 15.22
C TRP A 83 -23.99 -11.08 16.63
N GLY A 84 -24.88 -11.53 17.54
CA GLY A 84 -24.52 -11.79 18.93
C GLY A 84 -23.76 -13.10 19.17
N LEU A 85 -23.75 -14.03 18.19
CA LEU A 85 -23.05 -15.31 18.33
C LEU A 85 -21.67 -15.23 17.65
N PRO A 86 -20.64 -15.92 18.16
CA PRO A 86 -19.36 -15.99 17.50
C PRO A 86 -19.46 -16.57 16.08
N ALA A 87 -18.72 -15.99 15.15
CA ALA A 87 -18.60 -16.47 13.78
C ALA A 87 -17.15 -16.89 13.49
N THR A 88 -16.99 -18.02 12.80
CA THR A 88 -15.67 -18.46 12.31
C THR A 88 -15.60 -18.29 10.81
N ILE A 89 -14.62 -17.53 10.33
CA ILE A 89 -14.31 -17.42 8.89
C ILE A 89 -13.62 -18.71 8.48
N GLN A 90 -14.17 -19.40 7.49
CA GLN A 90 -13.60 -20.62 6.92
C GLN A 90 -12.71 -20.31 5.73
N SER A 91 -13.16 -19.38 4.88
CA SER A 91 -12.40 -18.90 3.74
C SER A 91 -12.90 -17.53 3.27
N VAL A 92 -12.00 -16.80 2.65
CA VAL A 92 -12.33 -15.59 1.87
C VAL A 92 -11.75 -15.76 0.48
N GLU A 93 -12.61 -15.66 -0.54
CA GLU A 93 -12.22 -15.75 -1.95
C GLU A 93 -12.37 -14.38 -2.61
N VAL A 94 -11.39 -13.98 -3.41
CA VAL A 94 -11.48 -12.83 -4.31
C VAL A 94 -12.07 -13.31 -5.64
N VAL A 95 -13.16 -12.71 -6.05
CA VAL A 95 -13.92 -13.12 -7.23
C VAL A 95 -14.14 -11.94 -8.19
N ASP A 96 -14.23 -12.23 -9.48
CA ASP A 96 -14.53 -11.23 -10.51
C ASP A 96 -16.05 -11.16 -10.74
N PRO A 97 -16.71 -10.05 -10.37
CA PRO A 97 -18.15 -9.89 -10.56
C PRO A 97 -18.55 -9.84 -12.04
N ALA A 98 -17.66 -9.40 -12.93
CA ALA A 98 -17.93 -9.38 -14.38
C ALA A 98 -17.92 -10.78 -14.98
N GLN A 99 -17.35 -11.77 -14.31
CA GLN A 99 -17.29 -13.16 -14.72
C GLN A 99 -18.15 -14.09 -13.84
N HIS A 100 -19.32 -13.61 -13.42
CA HIS A 100 -20.26 -14.39 -12.58
C HIS A 100 -19.64 -14.87 -11.26
N ASN A 101 -18.85 -14.01 -10.63
CA ASN A 101 -18.16 -14.27 -9.37
C ASN A 101 -17.24 -15.52 -9.43
N LYS A 102 -16.56 -15.75 -10.54
CA LYS A 102 -15.47 -16.74 -10.59
C LYS A 102 -14.26 -16.26 -9.82
N PRO A 103 -13.56 -17.14 -9.11
CA PRO A 103 -12.30 -16.78 -8.45
C PRO A 103 -11.29 -16.19 -9.45
N THR A 104 -10.63 -15.10 -9.05
CA THR A 104 -9.69 -14.36 -9.90
C THR A 104 -8.34 -14.14 -9.24
N GLY A 105 -7.28 -14.12 -10.02
CA GLY A 105 -5.91 -13.98 -9.56
C GLY A 105 -5.33 -15.23 -8.88
N THR A 106 -4.09 -15.16 -8.46
CA THR A 106 -3.41 -16.13 -7.58
C THR A 106 -3.44 -15.58 -6.14
N ASN A 107 -3.30 -16.43 -5.13
CA ASN A 107 -3.51 -16.08 -3.71
C ASN A 107 -4.93 -15.54 -3.43
N ARG A 108 -5.86 -15.89 -4.29
CA ARG A 108 -7.26 -15.42 -4.23
C ARG A 108 -8.10 -16.09 -3.15
N VAL A 109 -7.64 -17.18 -2.61
CA VAL A 109 -8.34 -17.93 -1.56
C VAL A 109 -7.46 -17.93 -0.32
N ILE A 110 -7.94 -17.25 0.71
CA ILE A 110 -7.36 -17.31 2.04
C ILE A 110 -8.18 -18.32 2.82
N SER A 111 -7.62 -19.49 3.02
CA SER A 111 -8.18 -20.54 3.86
C SER A 111 -7.62 -20.36 5.26
N ILE A 112 -8.46 -19.99 6.21
CA ILE A 112 -8.05 -19.78 7.59
C ILE A 112 -8.18 -21.14 8.30
N LYS A 113 -7.09 -21.90 8.30
CA LYS A 113 -6.96 -23.07 9.16
C LYS A 113 -6.44 -22.61 10.51
N ASP A 114 -6.91 -23.26 11.57
CA ASP A 114 -6.45 -22.98 12.93
C ASP A 114 -4.92 -22.87 12.96
N GLU A 115 -4.41 -21.72 13.46
CA GLU A 115 -3.01 -21.38 13.69
C GLU A 115 -2.17 -20.88 12.51
N ASP A 116 -2.60 -20.94 11.26
CA ASP A 116 -1.83 -20.34 10.15
C ASP A 116 -2.10 -18.81 10.00
N VAL A 117 -1.04 -18.08 10.10
CA VAL A 117 -0.81 -16.65 10.37
C VAL A 117 -1.37 -15.66 9.33
N THR A 118 -2.04 -16.11 8.30
CA THR A 118 -2.68 -15.23 7.28
C THR A 118 -4.09 -14.81 7.65
N GLY A 119 -4.45 -15.01 8.92
CA GLY A 119 -5.78 -14.74 9.40
C GLY A 119 -6.08 -13.29 9.69
N LEU A 120 -7.26 -13.10 10.23
CA LEU A 120 -7.75 -11.82 10.69
C LEU A 120 -6.98 -11.34 11.91
N VAL A 121 -6.36 -10.16 11.83
CA VAL A 121 -5.76 -9.49 13.00
C VAL A 121 -6.88 -8.82 13.79
N LYS A 122 -7.01 -9.14 15.07
CA LYS A 122 -8.00 -8.49 15.93
C LYS A 122 -7.73 -6.98 16.00
N LEU A 123 -8.75 -6.16 15.80
CA LEU A 123 -8.64 -4.71 15.78
C LEU A 123 -8.04 -4.16 17.08
N SER A 124 -8.38 -4.76 18.22
CA SER A 124 -7.82 -4.38 19.53
C SER A 124 -6.31 -4.62 19.67
N SER A 125 -5.69 -5.39 18.77
CA SER A 125 -4.27 -5.73 18.81
C SER A 125 -3.44 -5.03 17.72
N LEU A 126 -4.06 -4.25 16.83
CA LEU A 126 -3.37 -3.59 15.69
C LEU A 126 -2.24 -2.64 16.11
N ARG A 127 -2.34 -2.02 17.29
CA ARG A 127 -1.29 -1.13 17.82
C ARG A 127 -0.35 -1.81 18.80
N SER A 128 -0.51 -3.09 19.05
CA SER A 128 0.50 -3.87 19.75
C SER A 128 1.71 -4.04 18.82
N SER A 129 2.92 -4.14 19.39
CA SER A 129 4.07 -4.60 18.59
C SER A 129 3.68 -5.87 17.85
N MET A 130 4.24 -6.10 16.66
CA MET A 130 3.90 -7.25 15.82
C MET A 130 3.92 -8.59 16.57
N ASP A 131 4.83 -8.73 17.54
CA ASP A 131 4.94 -9.88 18.45
C ASP A 131 3.72 -10.09 19.36
N LYS A 132 2.82 -9.11 19.45
CA LYS A 132 1.62 -9.14 20.30
C LYS A 132 0.33 -9.07 19.49
N ALA A 133 0.39 -9.03 18.16
CA ALA A 133 -0.79 -9.09 17.31
C ALA A 133 -1.53 -10.41 17.56
N SER A 134 -2.83 -10.32 17.81
CA SER A 134 -3.68 -11.49 18.02
C SER A 134 -4.40 -11.86 16.73
N TYR A 135 -4.07 -13.01 16.21
CA TYR A 135 -4.69 -13.57 15.01
C TYR A 135 -5.82 -14.53 15.41
N SER A 136 -6.93 -14.49 14.68
CA SER A 136 -8.04 -15.40 14.92
C SER A 136 -8.94 -15.51 13.69
N SER A 137 -9.34 -16.71 13.36
CA SER A 137 -10.45 -16.96 12.42
C SER A 137 -11.81 -16.74 13.07
N LYS A 138 -11.89 -16.75 14.40
CA LYS A 138 -13.12 -16.62 15.18
C LYS A 138 -13.28 -15.17 15.66
N ILE A 139 -14.42 -14.59 15.33
CA ILE A 139 -14.82 -13.24 15.71
C ILE A 139 -16.03 -13.33 16.62
N ALA A 140 -15.92 -12.85 17.86
CA ALA A 140 -17.05 -12.79 18.78
C ALA A 140 -18.09 -11.75 18.32
N GLY A 141 -19.31 -11.82 18.86
CA GLY A 141 -20.34 -10.82 18.56
C GLY A 141 -19.87 -9.40 18.90
N GLY A 142 -19.93 -8.48 17.95
CA GLY A 142 -19.46 -7.10 18.09
C GLY A 142 -17.94 -6.90 17.93
N GLU A 143 -17.15 -7.97 17.81
CA GLU A 143 -15.71 -7.85 17.51
C GLU A 143 -15.44 -7.52 16.05
N SER A 144 -14.28 -6.88 15.83
CA SER A 144 -13.75 -6.56 14.49
C SER A 144 -12.29 -7.00 14.37
N GLY A 145 -11.88 -7.21 13.13
CA GLY A 145 -10.49 -7.45 12.78
C GLY A 145 -10.20 -7.04 11.33
N VAL A 146 -8.93 -6.96 10.98
CA VAL A 146 -8.46 -6.60 9.64
C VAL A 146 -7.76 -7.78 9.00
N MET A 147 -8.09 -8.04 7.75
CA MET A 147 -7.45 -9.03 6.91
C MET A 147 -6.73 -8.33 5.77
N TYR A 148 -5.49 -8.73 5.51
CA TYR A 148 -4.62 -8.17 4.48
C TYR A 148 -4.54 -9.13 3.30
N PHE A 149 -4.68 -8.59 2.10
CA PHE A 149 -4.69 -9.33 0.85
C PHE A 149 -3.54 -8.91 -0.05
N ASP A 150 -2.96 -9.87 -0.74
CA ASP A 150 -2.10 -9.65 -1.90
C ASP A 150 -2.50 -10.67 -2.98
N VAL A 151 -3.25 -10.19 -3.96
CA VAL A 151 -3.73 -11.02 -5.07
C VAL A 151 -2.89 -10.71 -6.29
N THR A 152 -2.24 -11.74 -6.84
CA THR A 152 -1.34 -11.58 -7.98
C THR A 152 -1.98 -12.00 -9.30
N TYR A 153 -1.57 -11.32 -10.38
CA TYR A 153 -2.00 -11.57 -11.75
C TYR A 153 -0.78 -11.62 -12.66
N PRO A 154 -0.81 -12.39 -13.76
CA PRO A 154 0.32 -12.46 -14.69
C PRO A 154 0.70 -11.10 -15.28
N ASN A 155 -0.29 -10.23 -15.56
CA ASN A 155 -0.07 -8.89 -16.10
C ASN A 155 -1.06 -7.89 -15.48
N SER A 156 -0.72 -6.60 -15.56
CA SER A 156 -1.62 -5.53 -15.11
C SER A 156 -2.97 -5.51 -15.87
N ASP A 157 -2.98 -5.98 -17.12
CA ASP A 157 -4.21 -6.09 -17.91
C ASP A 157 -5.14 -7.23 -17.47
N ASP A 158 -4.63 -8.17 -16.69
CA ASP A 158 -5.43 -9.27 -16.15
C ASP A 158 -6.16 -8.88 -14.86
N VAL A 159 -5.78 -7.77 -14.25
CA VAL A 159 -6.44 -7.25 -13.03
C VAL A 159 -7.84 -6.76 -13.40
N PRO A 160 -8.91 -7.27 -12.77
CA PRO A 160 -10.27 -6.83 -13.07
C PRO A 160 -10.51 -5.39 -12.60
N CYS A 161 -11.45 -4.69 -13.23
CA CYS A 161 -11.82 -3.32 -12.85
C CYS A 161 -12.60 -3.24 -11.54
N ALA A 162 -13.12 -4.36 -11.07
CA ALA A 162 -13.75 -4.52 -9.77
C ALA A 162 -13.56 -5.95 -9.29
N ILE A 163 -13.49 -6.13 -7.99
CA ILE A 163 -13.53 -7.43 -7.33
C ILE A 163 -14.69 -7.50 -6.36
N SER A 164 -15.11 -8.71 -6.01
CA SER A 164 -15.96 -8.97 -4.85
C SER A 164 -15.29 -9.99 -3.95
N LEU A 165 -15.69 -10.01 -2.69
CA LEU A 165 -15.26 -11.04 -1.75
C LEU A 165 -16.40 -12.03 -1.53
N ARG A 166 -16.09 -13.32 -1.64
CA ARG A 166 -16.96 -14.40 -1.16
C ARG A 166 -16.43 -14.90 0.16
N VAL A 167 -17.21 -14.70 1.22
CA VAL A 167 -16.83 -15.04 2.59
C VAL A 167 -17.65 -16.23 3.08
N HIS A 168 -16.99 -17.32 3.43
CA HIS A 168 -17.61 -18.48 4.04
C HIS A 168 -17.43 -18.42 5.56
N THR A 169 -18.53 -18.53 6.29
CA THR A 169 -18.54 -18.51 7.75
C THR A 169 -19.33 -19.64 8.33
N THR A 170 -18.95 -20.05 9.53
CA THR A 170 -19.71 -21.00 10.34
C THR A 170 -20.07 -20.38 11.69
N GLN A 171 -21.29 -20.68 12.15
CA GLN A 171 -21.82 -20.35 13.48
C GLN A 171 -22.58 -21.57 14.03
N PRO A 172 -21.91 -22.61 14.58
CA PRO A 172 -22.56 -23.86 14.97
C PRO A 172 -23.67 -23.68 16.02
N GLU A 173 -23.60 -22.61 16.81
CA GLU A 173 -24.62 -22.28 17.81
C GLU A 173 -25.89 -21.66 17.19
N ASN A 174 -25.81 -21.17 15.97
CA ASN A 174 -26.94 -20.62 15.24
C ASN A 174 -27.74 -21.74 14.55
N LYS A 175 -28.80 -22.21 15.19
CA LYS A 175 -29.63 -23.33 14.67
C LYS A 175 -30.35 -23.02 13.36
N ARG A 176 -30.51 -21.73 12.98
CA ARG A 176 -31.21 -21.31 11.75
C ARG A 176 -30.28 -21.16 10.57
N LEU A 177 -29.05 -20.69 10.82
CA LEU A 177 -28.04 -20.44 9.79
C LEU A 177 -26.66 -20.82 10.33
N PRO A 178 -26.37 -22.13 10.46
CA PRO A 178 -25.10 -22.62 10.99
C PRO A 178 -23.90 -22.32 10.07
N GLU A 179 -24.18 -22.14 8.79
CA GLU A 179 -23.19 -21.82 7.73
C GLU A 179 -23.75 -20.74 6.80
N SER A 180 -22.88 -19.90 6.29
CA SER A 180 -23.22 -18.90 5.28
C SER A 180 -22.09 -18.68 4.28
N ALA A 181 -22.47 -18.34 3.05
CA ALA A 181 -21.58 -17.87 2.01
C ALA A 181 -22.13 -16.54 1.49
N VAL A 182 -21.43 -15.47 1.78
CA VAL A 182 -21.85 -14.10 1.43
C VAL A 182 -20.90 -13.55 0.37
N VAL A 183 -21.46 -12.98 -0.69
CA VAL A 183 -20.69 -12.27 -1.73
C VAL A 183 -20.92 -10.77 -1.57
N SER A 184 -19.86 -9.99 -1.51
CA SER A 184 -19.94 -8.53 -1.41
C SER A 184 -20.45 -7.90 -2.71
N PRO A 185 -20.99 -6.68 -2.64
CA PRO A 185 -21.05 -5.80 -3.79
C PRO A 185 -19.66 -5.65 -4.44
N PRO A 186 -19.59 -5.28 -5.74
CA PRO A 186 -18.34 -4.99 -6.39
C PRO A 186 -17.58 -3.85 -5.72
N LEU A 187 -16.30 -4.09 -5.45
CA LEU A 187 -15.33 -3.12 -4.95
C LEU A 187 -14.49 -2.65 -6.14
N LYS A 188 -14.48 -1.35 -6.40
CA LYS A 188 -13.77 -0.77 -7.54
C LYS A 188 -12.25 -0.87 -7.35
N VAL A 189 -11.55 -1.36 -8.37
CA VAL A 189 -10.10 -1.29 -8.48
C VAL A 189 -9.71 0.01 -9.17
N SER A 190 -8.71 0.71 -8.64
CA SER A 190 -8.24 1.96 -9.22
C SER A 190 -7.64 1.74 -10.61
N SER A 191 -7.97 2.60 -11.54
CA SER A 191 -7.31 2.68 -12.85
C SER A 191 -6.12 3.64 -12.87
N GLN A 192 -5.78 4.24 -11.72
CA GLN A 192 -4.69 5.16 -11.61
C GLN A 192 -3.36 4.41 -11.77
N ALA A 193 -2.54 4.84 -12.74
CA ALA A 193 -1.24 4.25 -12.96
C ALA A 193 -0.29 4.57 -11.79
N ALA A 194 0.59 3.63 -11.46
CA ALA A 194 1.68 3.87 -10.52
C ALA A 194 2.56 5.01 -11.03
N ILE A 195 3.10 5.80 -10.10
CA ILE A 195 4.02 6.89 -10.41
C ILE A 195 5.44 6.35 -10.56
N VAL A 196 6.18 6.86 -11.55
CA VAL A 196 7.60 6.56 -11.72
C VAL A 196 8.42 7.68 -11.07
N LEU A 197 9.26 7.30 -10.12
CA LEU A 197 10.03 8.21 -9.29
C LEU A 197 11.54 8.04 -9.53
N ALA A 198 12.31 9.13 -9.39
CA ALA A 198 13.77 9.04 -9.27
C ALA A 198 14.15 8.52 -7.86
N PRO A 199 15.34 7.94 -7.69
CA PRO A 199 15.83 7.58 -6.36
C PRO A 199 15.91 8.79 -5.41
N PRO A 200 15.52 8.63 -4.12
CA PRO A 200 15.60 9.71 -3.14
C PRO A 200 17.01 10.00 -2.63
N PHE A 201 18.03 9.28 -3.10
CA PHE A 201 19.43 9.38 -2.70
C PHE A 201 20.36 8.98 -3.84
N LYS A 202 21.68 9.16 -3.64
CA LYS A 202 22.74 8.75 -4.59
C LYS A 202 23.65 7.69 -3.99
N GLY A 203 24.40 7.02 -4.87
CA GLY A 203 25.42 6.03 -4.51
C GLY A 203 24.87 4.63 -4.31
N GLU A 204 25.75 3.73 -3.92
CA GLU A 204 25.49 2.29 -3.80
C GLU A 204 25.28 1.86 -2.35
N GLY A 205 24.84 0.62 -2.15
CA GLY A 205 24.68 0.00 -0.84
C GLY A 205 23.33 0.29 -0.17
N TRP A 206 22.39 0.93 -0.87
CA TRP A 206 21.03 1.15 -0.35
C TRP A 206 20.21 -0.12 -0.46
N VAL A 207 19.51 -0.44 0.62
CA VAL A 207 18.62 -1.59 0.71
C VAL A 207 17.28 -1.19 1.32
N ASP A 208 16.24 -1.84 0.86
CA ASP A 208 14.91 -1.84 1.46
C ASP A 208 14.95 -2.72 2.71
N ALA A 209 14.92 -2.12 3.88
CA ALA A 209 14.97 -2.83 5.16
C ALA A 209 13.58 -3.18 5.70
N ASN A 210 12.56 -2.44 5.27
CA ASN A 210 11.21 -2.58 5.76
C ASN A 210 10.24 -2.01 4.71
N GLY A 211 10.08 -2.72 3.62
CA GLY A 211 9.21 -2.31 2.54
C GLY A 211 7.92 -3.09 2.47
N CYS A 212 7.08 -2.70 1.54
CA CYS A 212 5.86 -3.39 1.28
C CYS A 212 6.11 -4.77 0.67
N CYS A 213 5.07 -5.55 0.77
CA CYS A 213 4.77 -6.75 -0.01
C CYS A 213 5.50 -8.02 0.43
N LEU A 214 6.21 -8.02 1.51
CA LEU A 214 6.52 -9.23 2.26
C LEU A 214 5.23 -9.75 2.93
N GLU A 215 5.07 -11.07 3.02
CA GLU A 215 3.93 -11.67 3.73
C GLU A 215 3.83 -11.20 5.18
N ILE A 216 4.98 -10.90 5.78
CA ILE A 216 5.13 -10.37 7.12
C ILE A 216 6.10 -9.19 7.05
N GLY A 217 5.58 -7.98 7.02
CA GLY A 217 6.36 -6.74 7.06
C GLY A 217 5.68 -5.72 7.96
N PRO A 218 6.42 -5.00 8.84
CA PRO A 218 5.79 -4.08 9.77
C PRO A 218 4.91 -3.05 9.04
N HIS A 219 5.39 -2.42 7.99
CA HIS A 219 4.63 -1.39 7.25
C HIS A 219 3.32 -1.91 6.66
N ARG A 220 3.31 -3.13 6.12
CA ARG A 220 2.10 -3.71 5.54
C ARG A 220 0.94 -3.78 6.52
N PHE A 221 1.23 -4.02 7.78
CA PHE A 221 0.22 -4.19 8.85
C PHE A 221 -0.04 -2.90 9.64
N VAL A 222 0.64 -1.80 9.32
CA VAL A 222 0.35 -0.53 9.96
C VAL A 222 -0.97 0.00 9.48
N THR A 223 -1.95 -0.04 10.38
CA THR A 223 -3.29 0.50 10.17
C THR A 223 -3.62 1.36 11.37
N ASN A 224 -3.67 2.66 11.16
CA ASN A 224 -3.82 3.63 12.23
C ASN A 224 -5.28 4.09 12.36
N PRO A 225 -5.86 4.07 13.59
CA PRO A 225 -7.15 4.69 13.85
C PRO A 225 -6.96 6.20 14.04
N VAL A 226 -7.09 6.96 12.97
CA VAL A 226 -6.91 8.42 12.97
C VAL A 226 -8.22 9.07 12.52
N ASN A 227 -8.63 10.14 13.19
CA ASN A 227 -9.84 10.92 12.88
C ASN A 227 -11.12 10.08 12.71
N GLY A 228 -11.20 8.91 13.41
CA GLY A 228 -12.36 8.02 13.37
C GLY A 228 -12.40 7.07 12.18
N THR A 229 -11.35 7.02 11.37
CA THR A 229 -11.16 6.08 10.25
C THR A 229 -9.98 5.14 10.52
N LEU A 230 -9.94 4.00 9.82
CA LEU A 230 -8.75 3.14 9.78
C LEU A 230 -8.01 3.41 8.48
N ASP A 231 -6.78 3.90 8.60
CA ASP A 231 -5.95 4.22 7.46
C ASP A 231 -4.73 3.29 7.36
N PRO A 232 -4.49 2.63 6.20
CA PRO A 232 -3.30 1.83 5.94
C PRO A 232 -2.16 2.76 5.51
N SER A 233 -1.73 3.60 6.46
CA SER A 233 -0.89 4.77 6.19
C SER A 233 0.50 4.44 5.68
N GLU A 234 1.02 3.25 5.99
CA GLU A 234 2.38 2.83 5.64
C GLU A 234 2.42 1.59 4.73
N GLN A 235 1.27 1.13 4.23
CA GLN A 235 1.16 -0.15 3.49
C GLN A 235 2.19 -0.32 2.37
N PHE A 236 2.62 0.76 1.72
CA PHE A 236 3.62 0.78 0.64
C PHE A 236 4.85 1.64 0.99
N ALA A 237 5.02 1.99 2.26
CA ALA A 237 6.20 2.71 2.72
C ALA A 237 7.45 1.83 2.65
N ILE A 238 8.60 2.46 2.49
CA ILE A 238 9.90 1.80 2.44
C ILE A 238 10.83 2.50 3.43
N ASP A 239 11.48 1.72 4.30
CA ASP A 239 12.59 2.19 5.11
C ASP A 239 13.91 1.88 4.42
N TRP A 240 14.58 2.91 3.95
CA TRP A 240 15.86 2.79 3.27
C TRP A 240 17.01 2.94 4.24
N ILE A 241 17.85 1.91 4.32
CA ILE A 241 19.13 1.95 5.03
C ILE A 241 20.28 1.72 4.05
N LYS A 242 21.50 2.00 4.52
CA LYS A 242 22.71 1.73 3.74
C LYS A 242 23.54 0.65 4.42
N ILE A 243 24.01 -0.32 3.65
CA ILE A 243 24.89 -1.37 4.09
C ILE A 243 26.22 -1.37 3.33
N ASP A 244 27.27 -1.87 3.96
CA ASP A 244 28.56 -2.10 3.31
C ASP A 244 28.58 -3.45 2.55
N SER A 245 29.74 -3.77 1.95
CA SER A 245 29.96 -5.02 1.23
C SER A 245 29.89 -6.29 2.10
N GLN A 246 29.87 -6.13 3.44
CA GLN A 246 29.72 -7.21 4.40
C GLN A 246 28.29 -7.31 4.96
N GLY A 247 27.38 -6.45 4.49
CA GLY A 247 25.99 -6.38 4.97
C GLY A 247 25.81 -5.64 6.30
N LYS A 248 26.81 -4.86 6.77
CA LYS A 248 26.72 -4.10 8.01
C LYS A 248 26.10 -2.72 7.74
N ALA A 249 25.21 -2.30 8.62
CA ALA A 249 24.53 -0.99 8.52
C ALA A 249 25.28 0.13 9.28
N PHE A 250 26.23 -0.20 10.15
CA PHE A 250 26.97 0.76 10.97
C PHE A 250 28.45 0.38 11.08
N ARG A 251 29.29 1.39 11.39
CA ARG A 251 30.77 1.27 11.41
C ARG A 251 31.29 0.67 12.71
N THR A 252 30.63 0.96 13.82
CA THR A 252 31.06 0.53 15.17
C THR A 252 29.98 -0.34 15.83
N ASP A 253 29.38 0.08 16.91
CA ASP A 253 28.34 -0.67 17.63
C ASP A 253 26.91 -0.13 17.39
N GLY A 254 26.77 0.90 16.53
CA GLY A 254 25.49 1.46 16.11
C GLY A 254 24.74 2.25 17.19
N LYS A 255 25.42 2.61 18.30
CA LYS A 255 24.77 3.30 19.43
C LYS A 255 24.57 4.79 19.24
N THR A 256 25.27 5.39 18.28
CA THR A 256 25.06 6.78 17.90
C THR A 256 24.58 6.87 16.45
N PRO A 257 23.80 7.89 16.09
CA PRO A 257 23.34 8.04 14.70
C PRO A 257 24.49 8.10 13.69
N GLU A 258 25.61 8.75 14.04
CA GLU A 258 26.79 8.93 13.20
C GLU A 258 27.52 7.62 12.86
N ASP A 259 27.31 6.57 13.63
CA ASP A 259 27.84 5.25 13.33
C ASP A 259 27.21 4.63 12.09
N TRP A 260 25.97 5.00 11.82
CA TRP A 260 25.19 4.41 10.73
C TRP A 260 25.66 4.92 9.36
N LEU A 261 25.77 4.02 8.40
CA LEU A 261 26.28 4.31 7.06
C LEU A 261 25.37 5.24 6.26
N CYS A 262 24.08 5.25 6.54
CA CYS A 262 23.09 6.11 5.89
C CYS A 262 22.95 7.48 6.54
N TYR A 263 23.34 7.66 7.81
CA TYR A 263 23.20 8.93 8.53
C TYR A 263 23.94 10.07 7.83
N GLY A 264 23.27 11.21 7.69
CA GLY A 264 23.82 12.37 7.01
C GLY A 264 23.86 12.28 5.48
N ALA A 265 23.30 11.21 4.89
CA ALA A 265 23.17 11.11 3.44
C ALA A 265 22.21 12.17 2.88
N GLU A 266 22.54 12.73 1.70
CA GLU A 266 21.66 13.69 1.05
C GLU A 266 20.36 13.04 0.58
N LEU A 267 19.24 13.65 0.95
CA LEU A 267 17.90 13.30 0.50
C LEU A 267 17.48 14.22 -0.64
N LEU A 268 17.01 13.61 -1.71
CA LEU A 268 16.73 14.26 -2.97
C LEU A 268 15.25 14.16 -3.33
N ALA A 269 14.70 15.20 -3.94
CA ALA A 269 13.35 15.16 -4.48
C ALA A 269 13.24 14.07 -5.58
N VAL A 270 12.28 13.17 -5.43
CA VAL A 270 12.06 12.04 -6.37
C VAL A 270 11.36 12.44 -7.66
N ALA A 271 10.70 13.61 -7.67
CA ALA A 271 9.97 14.15 -8.81
C ALA A 271 9.83 15.67 -8.66
N PRO A 272 9.46 16.40 -9.72
CA PRO A 272 9.03 17.79 -9.58
C PRO A 272 7.80 17.89 -8.67
N GLY A 273 7.80 18.88 -7.76
CA GLY A 273 6.71 19.06 -6.82
C GLY A 273 6.76 20.39 -6.09
N THR A 274 5.77 20.64 -5.26
CA THR A 274 5.71 21.78 -4.37
C THR A 274 5.82 21.30 -2.93
N VAL A 275 6.67 21.92 -2.13
CA VAL A 275 6.79 21.62 -0.69
C VAL A 275 5.52 22.10 0.01
N VAL A 276 4.81 21.20 0.69
CA VAL A 276 3.55 21.52 1.39
C VAL A 276 3.66 21.39 2.90
N GLU A 277 4.64 20.64 3.40
CA GLU A 277 4.88 20.49 4.83
C GLU A 277 6.37 20.33 5.12
N VAL A 278 6.82 20.91 6.24
CA VAL A 278 8.21 20.84 6.70
C VAL A 278 8.26 20.86 8.22
N MET A 279 9.00 19.93 8.81
CA MET A 279 9.50 19.97 10.19
C MET A 279 11.02 19.82 10.18
N ARG A 280 11.77 20.53 11.06
CA ARG A 280 13.24 20.60 10.91
C ARG A 280 14.06 20.63 12.19
N ASP A 281 13.44 20.82 13.37
CA ASP A 281 14.15 21.20 14.59
C ASP A 281 14.05 20.14 15.69
N LEU A 282 13.43 18.97 15.43
CA LEU A 282 13.38 17.87 16.38
C LEU A 282 14.75 17.20 16.49
N PRO A 283 15.20 16.86 17.71
CA PRO A 283 16.47 16.15 17.92
C PRO A 283 16.39 14.71 17.38
N ASP A 284 17.56 14.16 17.06
CA ASP A 284 17.67 12.73 16.76
C ASP A 284 17.42 11.88 18.02
N GLN A 285 16.85 10.70 17.82
CA GLN A 285 16.70 9.68 18.86
C GLN A 285 18.00 8.91 19.06
N THR A 286 18.13 8.27 20.21
CA THR A 286 19.23 7.34 20.46
C THR A 286 18.95 6.01 19.75
N PRO A 287 19.82 5.52 18.85
CA PRO A 287 19.61 4.24 18.19
C PRO A 287 19.43 3.09 19.20
N GLY A 288 18.45 2.23 18.93
CA GLY A 288 18.08 1.10 19.80
C GLY A 288 17.15 1.44 20.95
N ALA A 289 16.89 2.74 21.21
CA ALA A 289 15.92 3.17 22.21
C ALA A 289 14.54 3.42 21.57
N ALA A 290 13.48 3.04 22.25
CA ALA A 290 12.13 3.44 21.84
C ALA A 290 11.93 4.93 22.14
N PRO A 291 11.39 5.73 21.20
CA PRO A 291 11.08 7.13 21.47
C PRO A 291 10.02 7.28 22.57
N GLU A 292 10.19 8.28 23.40
CA GLU A 292 9.26 8.60 24.49
C GLU A 292 8.66 10.01 24.29
N ASN A 293 7.42 10.18 24.72
CA ASN A 293 6.74 11.49 24.80
C ASN A 293 6.60 12.26 23.46
N LEU A 294 6.54 11.58 22.33
CA LEU A 294 6.26 12.21 21.05
C LEU A 294 4.79 12.61 20.97
N THR A 295 4.53 13.82 20.47
CA THR A 295 3.19 14.19 20.01
C THR A 295 2.89 13.50 18.67
N ILE A 296 1.64 13.57 18.22
CA ILE A 296 1.25 12.94 16.96
C ILE A 296 1.90 13.63 15.75
N GLU A 297 2.12 14.92 15.85
CA GLU A 297 2.80 15.75 14.84
C GLU A 297 4.29 15.46 14.76
N GLU A 298 4.91 15.04 15.88
CA GLU A 298 6.34 14.70 15.97
C GLU A 298 6.62 13.26 15.52
N PHE A 299 5.59 12.45 15.28
CA PHE A 299 5.75 11.05 14.92
C PHE A 299 6.65 10.84 13.68
N PRO A 300 6.48 11.57 12.55
CA PRO A 300 7.37 11.46 11.40
C PRO A 300 8.76 12.07 11.61
N GLY A 301 9.01 12.73 12.74
CA GLY A 301 10.26 13.46 12.99
C GLY A 301 10.41 14.68 12.08
N ASN A 302 11.65 15.10 11.85
CA ASN A 302 11.92 16.11 10.83
C ASN A 302 11.58 15.52 9.46
N HIS A 303 10.81 16.25 8.69
CA HIS A 303 10.28 15.71 7.43
C HIS A 303 10.04 16.80 6.39
N VAL A 304 9.92 16.35 5.16
CA VAL A 304 9.45 17.15 4.01
C VAL A 304 8.36 16.39 3.30
N THR A 305 7.24 17.04 3.03
CA THR A 305 6.17 16.52 2.17
C THR A 305 6.10 17.33 0.88
N LEU A 306 6.16 16.64 -0.26
CA LEU A 306 6.03 17.22 -1.59
C LEU A 306 4.67 16.88 -2.20
N ASP A 307 3.91 17.87 -2.62
CA ASP A 307 2.77 17.67 -3.53
C ASP A 307 3.29 17.43 -4.96
N LEU A 308 3.09 16.23 -5.47
CA LEU A 308 3.46 15.81 -6.83
C LEU A 308 2.32 16.05 -7.83
N GLY A 309 1.19 16.56 -7.36
CA GLY A 309 -0.04 16.70 -8.16
C GLY A 309 -0.84 15.40 -8.27
N GLY A 310 -2.10 15.54 -8.71
CA GLY A 310 -2.99 14.40 -8.90
C GLY A 310 -3.37 13.66 -7.62
N GLY A 311 -3.32 14.32 -6.46
CA GLY A 311 -3.60 13.71 -5.15
C GLY A 311 -2.50 12.73 -4.70
N ARG A 312 -1.24 13.01 -5.02
CA ARG A 312 -0.07 12.22 -4.64
C ARG A 312 0.93 13.09 -3.90
N TYR A 313 1.36 12.63 -2.75
CA TYR A 313 2.30 13.31 -1.89
C TYR A 313 3.49 12.39 -1.59
N ALA A 314 4.71 12.89 -1.80
CA ALA A 314 5.93 12.18 -1.42
C ALA A 314 6.38 12.67 -0.04
N ILE A 315 6.50 11.75 0.90
CA ILE A 315 6.86 12.02 2.28
C ILE A 315 8.23 11.45 2.58
N TYR A 316 9.11 12.30 3.12
CA TYR A 316 10.47 11.99 3.57
C TYR A 316 10.54 12.21 5.06
N ALA A 317 10.58 11.16 5.86
CA ALA A 317 10.56 11.25 7.31
C ALA A 317 11.93 10.93 7.95
N HIS A 318 12.05 11.20 9.25
CA HIS A 318 13.21 10.96 10.09
C HIS A 318 14.49 11.69 9.67
N MET A 319 14.35 12.89 9.08
CA MET A 319 15.48 13.70 8.63
C MET A 319 16.30 14.24 9.81
N ALA A 320 17.57 14.56 9.57
CA ALA A 320 18.49 15.08 10.57
C ALA A 320 18.11 16.51 11.01
N PRO A 321 18.30 16.87 12.29
CA PRO A 321 17.99 18.19 12.84
C PRO A 321 18.69 19.30 12.06
N HIS A 322 17.99 20.42 11.83
CA HIS A 322 18.51 21.65 11.20
C HIS A 322 19.09 21.49 9.80
N THR A 323 18.80 20.36 9.10
CA THR A 323 19.37 20.08 7.76
C THR A 323 18.40 20.28 6.62
N VAL A 324 17.10 20.42 6.90
CA VAL A 324 16.08 20.66 5.86
C VAL A 324 16.31 22.05 5.24
N THR A 325 16.54 22.07 3.91
CA THR A 325 16.95 23.27 3.18
C THR A 325 15.82 23.97 2.45
N VAL A 326 14.63 23.36 2.39
CA VAL A 326 13.46 23.86 1.67
C VAL A 326 12.39 24.43 2.61
N HIS A 327 11.49 25.27 2.08
CA HIS A 327 10.39 25.88 2.81
C HIS A 327 9.04 25.55 2.15
N VAL A 328 7.97 25.60 2.92
CA VAL A 328 6.62 25.46 2.37
C VAL A 328 6.38 26.50 1.28
N GLY A 329 5.89 26.03 0.15
CA GLY A 329 5.70 26.82 -1.08
C GLY A 329 6.83 26.75 -2.10
N ASP A 330 8.00 26.23 -1.71
CA ASP A 330 9.10 26.05 -2.66
C ASP A 330 8.74 25.01 -3.73
N ARG A 331 9.19 25.28 -4.97
CA ARG A 331 9.08 24.32 -6.08
C ARG A 331 10.42 23.64 -6.28
N VAL A 332 10.40 22.32 -6.27
CA VAL A 332 11.59 21.49 -6.49
C VAL A 332 11.50 20.70 -7.78
N ARG A 333 12.65 20.31 -8.31
CA ARG A 333 12.80 19.38 -9.43
C ARG A 333 13.36 18.06 -8.93
N ALA A 334 13.16 16.99 -9.68
CA ALA A 334 13.81 15.73 -9.39
C ALA A 334 15.34 15.92 -9.24
N GLY A 335 15.91 15.41 -8.14
CA GLY A 335 17.31 15.51 -7.81
C GLY A 335 17.72 16.75 -7.00
N ASP A 336 16.80 17.70 -6.75
CA ASP A 336 17.07 18.82 -5.85
C ASP A 336 17.22 18.31 -4.40
N LYS A 337 18.18 18.86 -3.66
CA LYS A 337 18.42 18.48 -2.27
C LYS A 337 17.31 19.02 -1.37
N LEU A 338 16.77 18.16 -0.52
CA LEU A 338 15.77 18.49 0.50
C LEU A 338 16.39 18.67 1.90
N GLY A 339 17.38 17.85 2.23
CA GLY A 339 18.05 17.83 3.53
C GLY A 339 18.94 16.62 3.67
N LEU A 340 19.15 16.17 4.91
CA LEU A 340 19.97 15.00 5.23
C LEU A 340 19.15 13.95 5.99
N LEU A 341 19.47 12.68 5.79
CA LEU A 341 18.93 11.55 6.52
C LEU A 341 19.39 11.59 7.99
N GLY A 342 18.47 11.38 8.91
CA GLY A 342 18.69 11.44 10.34
C GLY A 342 18.07 10.27 11.11
N ASN A 343 17.63 10.56 12.35
CA ASN A 343 17.00 9.61 13.26
C ASN A 343 15.98 10.29 14.17
N SER A 344 15.25 11.28 13.69
CA SER A 344 14.30 12.06 14.51
C SER A 344 12.89 11.45 14.48
N GLY A 345 12.07 11.69 15.51
CA GLY A 345 10.70 11.21 15.60
C GLY A 345 10.57 9.75 16.05
N ASN A 346 9.56 9.03 15.56
CA ASN A 346 9.29 7.64 15.92
C ASN A 346 10.18 6.66 15.14
N THR A 347 11.42 6.58 15.56
CA THR A 347 12.44 5.72 14.95
C THR A 347 13.33 5.09 16.00
N THR A 348 13.88 3.91 15.72
CA THR A 348 14.85 3.22 16.58
C THR A 348 16.24 3.13 15.95
N GLY A 349 16.46 3.72 14.78
CA GLY A 349 17.74 3.75 14.09
C GLY A 349 17.69 4.56 12.81
N PRO A 350 18.80 5.19 12.40
CA PRO A 350 18.86 6.00 11.19
C PRO A 350 18.39 5.26 9.94
N HIS A 351 17.37 5.82 9.29
CA HIS A 351 16.86 5.37 8.00
C HIS A 351 16.07 6.50 7.32
N LEU A 352 15.80 6.37 6.05
CA LEU A 352 14.80 7.18 5.37
C LEU A 352 13.51 6.39 5.32
N HIS A 353 12.50 6.82 6.08
CA HIS A 353 11.13 6.39 5.82
C HIS A 353 10.58 7.20 4.65
N PHE A 354 10.22 6.51 3.58
CA PHE A 354 9.72 7.11 2.36
C PHE A 354 8.41 6.46 1.92
N GLN A 355 7.41 7.28 1.61
CA GLN A 355 6.15 6.80 1.07
C GLN A 355 5.53 7.77 0.07
N ILE A 356 4.66 7.26 -0.79
CA ILE A 356 3.69 8.05 -1.55
C ILE A 356 2.34 7.88 -0.87
N SER A 357 1.62 8.98 -0.70
CA SER A 357 0.35 9.04 0.03
C SER A 357 -0.72 9.80 -0.77
N ASP A 358 -1.99 9.54 -0.47
CA ASP A 358 -3.12 10.26 -1.06
C ASP A 358 -3.43 11.60 -0.36
N ARG A 359 -2.80 11.85 0.79
CA ARG A 359 -2.90 13.09 1.59
C ARG A 359 -1.52 13.50 2.12
N PRO A 360 -1.31 14.80 2.45
CA PRO A 360 -0.03 15.28 2.98
C PRO A 360 0.15 14.95 4.47
N SER A 361 -0.05 13.71 4.86
CA SER A 361 0.06 13.23 6.24
C SER A 361 0.70 11.86 6.24
N THR A 362 1.50 11.55 7.27
CA THR A 362 2.07 10.22 7.50
C THR A 362 1.10 9.25 8.16
N LEU A 363 0.06 9.74 8.84
CA LEU A 363 -0.85 8.93 9.64
C LEU A 363 -2.28 8.93 9.10
N ASP A 364 -2.85 10.11 8.79
CA ASP A 364 -4.19 10.30 8.22
C ASP A 364 -4.11 10.21 6.70
N THR A 365 -3.83 9.03 6.17
CA THR A 365 -3.60 8.83 4.73
C THR A 365 -3.68 7.36 4.35
N THR A 366 -3.93 7.10 3.07
CA THR A 366 -3.68 5.80 2.45
C THR A 366 -2.35 5.88 1.71
N ALA A 367 -1.41 4.99 2.04
CA ALA A 367 -0.20 4.84 1.25
C ALA A 367 -0.53 4.29 -0.15
N LEU A 368 0.10 4.87 -1.16
CA LEU A 368 -0.04 4.51 -2.57
C LEU A 368 1.20 3.74 -3.05
N PRO A 369 1.04 2.76 -3.94
CA PRO A 369 2.17 2.03 -4.52
C PRO A 369 2.96 2.86 -5.53
#